data_06fcc08dec7d239fabe38fe75bee3736
#
_entry.id   06fcc08dec7d239fabe38fe75bee3736
#
_cell.length_a   1.000
_cell.length_b   1.000
_cell.length_c   1.000
_cell.angle_alpha   90.00
_cell.angle_beta   90.00
_cell.angle_gamma   90.00
#
_symmetry.space_group_name_H-M   'P 1'
#
loop_
_entity.id
_entity.type
_entity.pdbx_description
1 polymer ?
#
loop_
_entity_poly.entity_id
_entity_poly.type
_entity_poly.pdbx_seq_one_letter_code
_entity_poly.pdbx_strand_id
1 'polypeptide(L)'
;TYSKSRSMAGARLGFALGSRELIADLERLKYATNPYNVNRLTLRLGEAAVDSDPYFRANARRIMATRDKTARALREMGFRLPDSQANFLFV
;
A
#
# COMPACT_ATOMS: atom_id res chain seq x y z
N THR A 1 -0.21 -0.90 -4.60
CA THR A 1 -0.12 0.53 -4.29
C THR A 1 0.91 0.81 -3.22
N TYR A 2 1.55 1.96 -3.28
CA TYR A 2 2.47 2.47 -2.24
C TYR A 2 1.73 3.20 -1.11
N SER A 3 0.44 3.48 -1.28
CA SER A 3 -0.33 4.35 -0.37
C SER A 3 -0.30 3.91 1.08
N LYS A 4 -0.39 2.61 1.35
CA LYS A 4 -0.39 2.06 2.72
C LYS A 4 0.97 1.43 3.05
N SER A 5 1.41 0.51 2.20
CA SER A 5 2.62 -0.29 2.45
C SER A 5 3.90 0.55 2.57
N ARG A 6 4.01 1.63 1.81
CA ARG A 6 5.19 2.52 1.80
C ARG A 6 4.92 3.90 2.39
N SER A 7 3.78 4.11 3.05
CA SER A 7 3.38 5.39 3.65
C SER A 7 3.34 6.57 2.65
N MET A 8 3.04 6.29 1.37
CA MET A 8 3.09 7.25 0.27
C MET A 8 1.70 7.58 -0.29
N ALA A 9 0.69 7.67 0.54
CA ALA A 9 -0.68 7.95 0.09
C ALA A 9 -0.78 9.26 -0.71
N GLY A 10 -0.10 10.32 -0.28
CA GLY A 10 -0.08 11.61 -0.97
C GLY A 10 0.69 11.61 -2.30
N ALA A 11 1.59 10.67 -2.52
CA ALA A 11 2.36 10.55 -3.77
C ALA A 11 1.55 9.99 -4.94
N ARG A 12 0.39 9.38 -4.68
CA ARG A 12 -0.50 8.79 -5.70
C ARG A 12 0.19 7.77 -6.60
N LEU A 13 1.07 6.91 -6.04
CA LEU A 13 1.87 5.95 -6.76
C LEU A 13 1.38 4.52 -6.54
N GLY A 14 1.37 3.75 -7.60
CA GLY A 14 1.11 2.32 -7.61
C GLY A 14 1.73 1.67 -8.84
N PHE A 15 1.65 0.36 -8.91
CA PHE A 15 2.12 -0.40 -10.05
C PHE A 15 1.19 -1.59 -10.32
N ALA A 16 1.22 -2.09 -11.53
CA ALA A 16 0.54 -3.31 -11.95
C ALA A 16 1.56 -4.32 -12.47
N LEU A 17 1.31 -5.59 -12.21
CA LEU A 17 2.05 -6.72 -12.75
C LEU A 17 1.05 -7.64 -13.47
N GLY A 18 1.39 -8.09 -14.67
CA GLY A 18 0.51 -8.94 -15.46
C GLY A 18 1.22 -9.51 -16.67
N SER A 19 0.45 -10.18 -17.55
CA SER A 19 0.98 -10.63 -18.83
C SER A 19 1.38 -9.44 -19.69
N ARG A 20 2.27 -9.68 -20.66
CA ARG A 20 2.75 -8.63 -21.59
C ARG A 20 1.59 -7.93 -22.31
N GLU A 21 0.60 -8.71 -22.76
CA GLU A 21 -0.56 -8.23 -23.49
C GLU A 21 -1.40 -7.30 -22.59
N LEU A 22 -1.68 -7.74 -21.37
CA LEU A 22 -2.47 -6.95 -20.41
C LEU A 22 -1.77 -5.64 -20.05
N ILE A 23 -0.46 -5.68 -19.81
CA ILE A 23 0.30 -4.45 -19.52
C ILE A 23 0.32 -3.51 -20.71
N ALA A 24 0.46 -4.03 -21.95
CA ALA A 24 0.42 -3.22 -23.15
C ALA A 24 -0.94 -2.51 -23.32
N ASP A 25 -2.05 -3.17 -22.99
CA ASP A 25 -3.37 -2.54 -23.05
C ASP A 25 -3.55 -1.47 -21.97
N LEU A 26 -3.06 -1.70 -20.76
CA LEU A 26 -3.05 -0.70 -19.69
C LEU A 26 -2.20 0.52 -20.07
N GLU A 27 -1.05 0.33 -20.72
CA GLU A 27 -0.22 1.43 -21.22
C GLU A 27 -0.94 2.25 -22.30
N ARG A 28 -1.60 1.60 -23.26
CA ARG A 28 -2.41 2.30 -24.28
C ARG A 28 -3.50 3.16 -23.63
N LEU A 29 -4.24 2.61 -22.67
CA LEU A 29 -5.25 3.35 -21.92
C LEU A 29 -4.64 4.53 -21.14
N LYS A 30 -3.52 4.33 -20.48
CA LYS A 30 -2.80 5.39 -19.78
C LYS A 30 -2.43 6.53 -20.73
N TYR A 31 -1.84 6.22 -21.87
CA TYR A 31 -1.45 7.23 -22.86
C TYR A 31 -2.65 7.94 -23.50
N ALA A 32 -3.78 7.25 -23.66
CA ALA A 32 -5.00 7.84 -24.19
C ALA A 32 -5.73 8.76 -23.19
N THR A 33 -5.55 8.53 -21.88
CA THR A 33 -6.32 9.24 -20.84
C THR A 33 -5.47 10.26 -20.08
N ASN A 34 -4.34 9.84 -19.50
CA ASN A 34 -3.45 10.71 -18.71
C ASN A 34 -2.00 10.18 -18.72
N PRO A 35 -1.21 10.50 -19.75
CA PRO A 35 0.16 10.00 -19.90
C PRO A 35 1.13 10.55 -18.84
N TYR A 36 0.83 11.70 -18.23
CA TYR A 36 1.71 12.44 -17.32
C TYR A 36 1.22 12.42 -15.86
N ASN A 37 0.49 11.38 -15.47
CA ASN A 37 -0.14 11.29 -14.15
C ASN A 37 0.84 11.13 -12.98
N VAL A 38 2.10 10.75 -13.24
CA VAL A 38 3.13 10.60 -12.20
C VAL A 38 4.30 11.54 -12.49
N ASN A 39 4.60 12.45 -11.59
CA ASN A 39 5.69 13.38 -11.73
C ASN A 39 7.05 12.73 -11.40
N ARG A 40 8.14 13.37 -11.84
CA ARG A 40 9.51 12.85 -11.69
C ARG A 40 9.92 12.64 -10.23
N LEU A 41 9.52 13.54 -9.34
CA LEU A 41 9.83 13.42 -7.90
C LEU A 41 9.16 12.18 -7.29
N THR A 42 7.88 11.96 -7.61
CA THR A 42 7.14 10.78 -7.17
C THR A 42 7.78 9.47 -7.67
N LEU A 43 8.27 9.45 -8.92
CA LEU A 43 8.98 8.27 -9.44
C LEU A 43 10.26 7.99 -8.65
N ARG A 44 11.08 9.01 -8.38
CA ARG A 44 12.29 8.86 -7.56
C ARG A 44 12.02 8.42 -6.13
N LEU A 45 10.96 8.96 -5.51
CA LEU A 45 10.51 8.50 -4.20
C LEU A 45 10.05 7.04 -4.23
N GLY A 46 9.41 6.62 -5.32
CA GLY A 46 9.00 5.22 -5.51
C GLY A 46 10.18 4.27 -5.59
N GLU A 47 11.22 4.61 -6.35
CA GLU A 47 12.47 3.85 -6.41
C GLU A 47 13.11 3.73 -5.02
N ALA A 48 13.34 4.84 -4.34
CA ALA A 48 13.89 4.88 -2.99
C ALA A 48 13.05 4.09 -1.96
N ALA A 49 11.72 4.10 -2.11
CA ALA A 49 10.82 3.33 -1.26
C ALA A 49 10.96 1.81 -1.46
N VAL A 50 11.34 1.34 -2.67
CA VAL A 50 11.66 -0.07 -2.91
C VAL A 50 13.01 -0.42 -2.30
N ASP A 51 14.02 0.42 -2.51
CA ASP A 51 15.38 0.20 -1.99
C ASP A 51 15.44 0.19 -0.45
N SER A 52 14.50 0.90 0.20
CA SER A 52 14.37 0.92 1.66
C SER A 52 13.55 -0.23 2.25
N ASP A 53 13.55 -1.41 1.64
CA ASP A 53 12.75 -2.57 2.05
C ASP A 53 12.93 -2.98 3.54
N PRO A 54 14.12 -2.98 4.15
CA PRO A 54 14.27 -3.26 5.58
C PRO A 54 13.45 -2.32 6.48
N TYR A 55 13.43 -1.02 6.16
CA TYR A 55 12.62 -0.03 6.87
C TYR A 55 11.12 -0.31 6.72
N PHE A 56 10.68 -0.59 5.49
CA PHE A 56 9.29 -0.98 5.22
C PHE A 56 8.88 -2.20 6.05
N ARG A 57 9.68 -3.27 6.04
CA ARG A 57 9.36 -4.51 6.78
C ARG A 57 9.32 -4.28 8.29
N ALA A 58 10.20 -3.45 8.82
CA ALA A 58 10.18 -3.09 10.23
C ALA A 58 8.88 -2.37 10.61
N ASN A 59 8.44 -1.38 9.81
CA ASN A 59 7.20 -0.66 10.04
C ASN A 59 5.96 -1.57 9.87
N ALA A 60 5.95 -2.44 8.88
CA ALA A 60 4.86 -3.39 8.69
C ALA A 60 4.69 -4.32 9.90
N ARG A 61 5.79 -4.85 10.46
CA ARG A 61 5.75 -5.66 11.69
C ARG A 61 5.19 -4.87 12.89
N ARG A 62 5.58 -3.60 13.04
CA ARG A 62 5.05 -2.74 14.11
C ARG A 62 3.54 -2.51 13.97
N ILE A 63 3.07 -2.26 12.74
CA ILE A 63 1.64 -2.06 12.45
C ILE A 63 0.87 -3.35 12.76
N MET A 64 1.35 -4.51 12.32
CA MET A 64 0.72 -5.80 12.62
C MET A 64 0.64 -6.06 14.12
N ALA A 65 1.72 -5.86 14.85
CA ALA A 65 1.75 -6.05 16.31
C ALA A 65 0.77 -5.09 17.02
N THR A 66 0.70 -3.83 16.59
CA THR A 66 -0.23 -2.84 17.15
C THR A 66 -1.68 -3.23 16.84
N ARG A 67 -1.98 -3.61 15.60
CA ARG A 67 -3.31 -4.11 15.19
C ARG A 67 -3.76 -5.28 16.08
N ASP A 68 -2.90 -6.27 16.24
CA ASP A 68 -3.24 -7.49 16.97
C ASP A 68 -3.44 -7.21 18.47
N LYS A 69 -2.62 -6.31 19.04
CA LYS A 69 -2.80 -5.82 20.42
C LYS A 69 -4.13 -5.08 20.58
N THR A 70 -4.45 -4.17 19.64
CA THR A 70 -5.69 -3.39 19.66
C THR A 70 -6.91 -4.29 19.50
N ALA A 71 -6.85 -5.29 18.60
CA ALA A 71 -7.93 -6.25 18.42
C ALA A 71 -8.23 -7.06 19.69
N ARG A 72 -7.20 -7.49 20.40
CA ARG A 72 -7.38 -8.17 21.70
C ARG A 72 -8.04 -7.27 22.73
N ALA A 73 -7.54 -6.06 22.91
CA ALA A 73 -8.09 -5.12 23.87
C ALA A 73 -9.57 -4.79 23.58
N LEU A 74 -9.93 -4.59 22.32
CA LEU A 74 -11.32 -4.35 21.92
C LEU A 74 -12.22 -5.55 22.22
N ARG A 75 -11.76 -6.79 22.00
CA ARG A 75 -12.51 -8.00 22.35
C ARG A 75 -12.71 -8.13 23.86
N GLU A 76 -11.69 -7.83 24.66
CA GLU A 76 -11.78 -7.80 26.13
C GLU A 76 -12.80 -6.75 26.64
N MET A 77 -12.96 -5.65 25.91
CA MET A 77 -13.99 -4.65 26.15
C MET A 77 -15.40 -5.05 25.67
N GLY A 78 -15.55 -6.23 25.05
CA GLY A 78 -16.84 -6.75 24.58
C GLY A 78 -17.19 -6.45 23.13
N PHE A 79 -16.31 -5.79 22.37
CA PHE A 79 -16.52 -5.56 20.95
C PHE A 79 -16.40 -6.85 20.13
N ARG A 80 -17.22 -6.98 19.11
CA ARG A 80 -17.15 -8.06 18.12
C ARG A 80 -16.48 -7.52 16.85
N LEU A 81 -15.38 -8.11 16.46
CA LEU A 81 -14.65 -7.73 15.24
C LEU A 81 -14.13 -8.97 14.52
N PRO A 82 -14.20 -8.99 13.17
CA PRO A 82 -13.60 -10.05 12.37
C PRO A 82 -12.07 -9.98 12.44
N ASP A 83 -11.41 -11.08 12.08
CA ASP A 83 -9.97 -11.07 11.92
C ASP A 83 -9.56 -10.20 10.74
N SER A 84 -8.49 -9.44 10.92
CA SER A 84 -7.98 -8.52 9.90
C SER A 84 -6.56 -8.88 9.47
N GLN A 85 -6.33 -8.88 8.17
CA GLN A 85 -5.01 -8.92 7.55
C GLN A 85 -4.59 -7.54 6.98
N ALA A 86 -5.40 -6.51 7.23
CA ALA A 86 -5.20 -5.13 6.77
C ALA A 86 -4.48 -4.28 7.84
N ASN A 87 -4.31 -3.00 7.53
CA ASN A 87 -3.78 -1.99 8.46
C ASN A 87 -4.90 -1.26 9.23
N PHE A 88 -6.08 -1.86 9.32
CA PHE A 88 -7.22 -1.35 10.08
C PHE A 88 -8.00 -2.50 10.72
N LEU A 89 -8.85 -2.18 11.68
CA LEU A 89 -9.86 -3.05 12.27
C LEU A 89 -11.25 -2.55 11.90
N PHE A 90 -12.16 -3.47 11.68
CA PHE A 90 -13.58 -3.17 11.52
C PHE A 90 -14.30 -3.57 12.81
N VAL A 91 -14.92 -2.60 13.49
CA VAL A 91 -15.53 -2.74 14.83
C VAL A 91 -17.00 -2.39 14.75
#